data_5e44686ef4747ddea3846f2eec9ff667
#
_entry.id   5e44686ef4747ddea3846f2eec9ff667
#
_cell.length_a   1.000
_cell.length_b   1.000
_cell.length_c   1.000
_cell.angle_alpha   90.00
_cell.angle_beta   90.00
_cell.angle_gamma   90.00
#
_symmetry.space_group_name_H-M   'P 1'
#
loop_
_entity.id
_entity.type
_entity.pdbx_description
1 polymer ?
#
loop_
_entity_poly.entity_id
_entity_poly.type
_entity_poly.pdbx_seq_one_letter_code
_entity_poly.pdbx_strand_id
1 'polypeptide(L)'
;MFTGMSSSCYYPLETEKALKQCGKLGFSNVEIFVNTYSELKSPIKNELKSIKDYYALDICSVHPFTSFAESTILFGAYQRRLEDGLEFYKNYFQFAAKLEAKFLILHGAIEDM
;
A
#
# COMPACT_ATOMS: atom_id res chain seq x y z
N MET A 1 -0.33 -12.72 20.76
CA MET A 1 -1.00 -11.49 20.30
C MET A 1 -0.13 -10.83 19.23
N PHE A 2 -0.72 -10.54 18.08
CA PHE A 2 -0.02 -9.76 17.05
C PHE A 2 -0.17 -8.28 17.33
N THR A 3 0.93 -7.58 17.27
CA THR A 3 0.94 -6.12 17.19
C THR A 3 1.65 -5.72 15.91
N GLY A 4 1.14 -4.69 15.29
CA GLY A 4 1.71 -4.17 14.06
C GLY A 4 1.71 -2.65 14.06
N MET A 5 2.31 -2.09 13.04
CA MET A 5 2.41 -0.65 12.89
C MET A 5 2.22 -0.28 11.43
N SER A 6 1.57 0.85 11.18
CA SER A 6 1.47 1.38 9.83
C SER A 6 2.58 2.37 9.56
N SER A 7 3.12 2.34 8.35
CA SER A 7 4.09 3.34 7.89
C SER A 7 3.49 4.76 7.93
N SER A 8 2.15 4.88 7.85
CA SER A 8 1.47 6.18 7.93
C SER A 8 1.63 6.86 9.28
N CYS A 9 2.03 6.14 10.32
CA CYS A 9 2.30 6.74 11.63
C CYS A 9 3.44 7.74 11.59
N TYR A 10 4.29 7.66 10.57
CA TYR A 10 5.42 8.56 10.39
C TYR A 10 5.18 9.60 9.29
N TYR A 11 3.96 9.69 8.76
CA TYR A 11 3.65 10.70 7.75
C TYR A 11 3.98 12.11 8.30
N PRO A 12 4.63 13.01 7.55
CA PRO A 12 4.90 12.97 6.10
C PRO A 12 6.30 12.45 5.73
N LEU A 13 6.88 11.61 6.54
CA LEU A 13 8.14 10.96 6.21
C LEU A 13 7.91 10.05 4.99
N GLU A 14 8.85 10.06 4.04
CA GLU A 14 8.74 9.20 2.87
C GLU A 14 8.62 7.72 3.27
N THR A 15 7.85 6.96 2.50
CA THR A 15 7.46 5.60 2.85
C THR A 15 8.66 4.69 3.17
N GLU A 16 9.75 4.76 2.39
CA GLU A 16 10.94 3.97 2.64
C GLU A 16 11.61 4.33 3.95
N LYS A 17 11.61 5.60 4.32
CA LYS A 17 12.14 6.05 5.62
C LYS A 17 11.23 5.64 6.77
N ALA A 18 9.92 5.72 6.54
CA ALA A 18 8.92 5.28 7.52
C ALA A 18 9.05 3.79 7.80
N LEU A 19 9.23 2.99 6.75
CA LEU A 19 9.40 1.55 6.88
C LEU A 19 10.65 1.20 7.69
N LYS A 20 11.75 1.92 7.46
CA LYS A 20 12.96 1.77 8.27
C LYS A 20 12.70 2.04 9.74
N GLN A 21 11.93 3.08 10.04
CA GLN A 21 11.60 3.40 11.44
C GLN A 21 10.80 2.28 12.10
N CYS A 22 9.85 1.70 11.38
CA CYS A 22 9.10 0.55 11.89
C CYS A 22 10.04 -0.61 12.22
N GLY A 23 10.99 -0.90 11.32
CA GLY A 23 11.99 -1.95 11.53
C GLY A 23 12.89 -1.68 12.72
N LYS A 24 13.36 -0.45 12.87
CA LYS A 24 14.23 -0.06 13.98
C LYS A 24 13.53 -0.16 15.33
N LEU A 25 12.22 0.06 15.38
CA LEU A 25 11.43 -0.08 16.60
C LEU A 25 11.15 -1.53 16.97
N GLY A 26 11.48 -2.48 16.08
CA GLY A 26 11.31 -3.89 16.35
C GLY A 26 9.95 -4.45 16.03
N PHE A 27 9.11 -3.72 15.29
CA PHE A 27 7.86 -4.27 14.80
C PHE A 27 8.13 -5.28 13.69
N SER A 28 7.53 -6.46 13.79
CA SER A 28 7.66 -7.48 12.77
C SER A 28 6.50 -7.46 11.77
N ASN A 29 5.36 -6.92 12.13
CA ASN A 29 4.19 -6.80 11.26
C ASN A 29 3.96 -5.33 10.92
N VAL A 30 3.90 -5.02 9.63
CA VAL A 30 3.79 -3.65 9.16
C VAL A 30 2.74 -3.56 8.07
N GLU A 31 1.91 -2.51 8.12
CA GLU A 31 1.11 -2.09 6.99
C GLU A 31 1.89 -1.00 6.25
N ILE A 32 1.99 -1.13 4.93
CA ILE A 32 2.56 -0.08 4.10
C ILE A 32 1.43 0.77 3.54
N PHE A 33 1.43 2.04 3.91
CA PHE A 33 0.55 3.03 3.30
C PHE A 33 1.28 3.67 2.13
N VAL A 34 0.80 3.43 0.93
CA VAL A 34 1.38 4.02 -0.29
C VAL A 34 0.88 5.47 -0.40
N ASN A 35 1.80 6.41 -0.45
CA ASN A 35 1.45 7.83 -0.45
C ASN A 35 1.33 8.41 -1.86
N THR A 36 2.02 7.83 -2.84
CA THR A 36 2.04 8.38 -4.20
C THR A 36 2.42 7.30 -5.22
N TYR A 37 2.14 7.58 -6.48
CA TYR A 37 2.30 6.63 -7.57
C TYR A 37 3.74 6.12 -7.73
N SER A 38 4.73 7.00 -7.59
CA SER A 38 6.14 6.60 -7.79
C SER A 38 6.61 5.52 -6.81
N GLU A 39 5.96 5.42 -5.66
CA GLU A 39 6.28 4.38 -4.68
C GLU A 39 5.90 2.99 -5.13
N LEU A 40 4.97 2.90 -6.08
CA LEU A 40 4.56 1.62 -6.67
C LEU A 40 5.55 1.09 -7.70
N LYS A 41 6.53 1.87 -8.07
CA LYS A 41 7.49 1.57 -9.14
C LYS A 41 8.92 1.56 -8.62
N SER A 42 9.80 0.92 -9.39
CA SER A 42 11.24 1.00 -9.12
C SER A 42 11.75 2.41 -9.45
N PRO A 43 12.73 2.96 -8.70
CA PRO A 43 13.55 2.23 -7.73
C PRO A 43 12.94 2.10 -6.33
N ILE A 44 11.91 2.87 -5.98
CA ILE A 44 11.37 2.89 -4.61
C ILE A 44 10.82 1.53 -4.19
N LYS A 45 10.09 0.87 -5.09
CA LYS A 45 9.56 -0.48 -4.81
C LYS A 45 10.68 -1.45 -4.43
N ASN A 46 11.79 -1.41 -5.16
CA ASN A 46 12.94 -2.29 -4.87
C ASN A 46 13.61 -1.92 -3.56
N GLU A 47 13.68 -0.63 -3.23
CA GLU A 47 14.22 -0.17 -1.95
C GLU A 47 13.36 -0.65 -0.79
N LEU A 48 12.04 -0.57 -0.92
CA LEU A 48 11.11 -1.08 0.10
C LEU A 48 11.30 -2.59 0.32
N LYS A 49 11.48 -3.35 -0.76
CA LYS A 49 11.75 -4.79 -0.67
C LYS A 49 13.05 -5.05 0.10
N SER A 50 14.08 -4.29 -0.17
CA SER A 50 15.37 -4.41 0.52
C SER A 50 15.25 -4.12 2.01
N ILE A 51 14.50 -3.09 2.37
CA ILE A 51 14.26 -2.73 3.77
C ILE A 51 13.47 -3.83 4.49
N LYS A 52 12.42 -4.32 3.83
CA LYS A 52 11.62 -5.43 4.34
C LYS A 52 12.50 -6.64 4.66
N ASP A 53 13.36 -7.00 3.72
CA ASP A 53 14.23 -8.17 3.89
C ASP A 53 15.27 -7.94 4.98
N TYR A 54 15.86 -6.75 5.03
CA TYR A 54 16.87 -6.42 6.03
C TYR A 54 16.34 -6.54 7.46
N TYR A 55 15.12 -6.04 7.70
CA TYR A 55 14.52 -6.08 9.04
C TYR A 55 13.64 -7.30 9.27
N ALA A 56 13.57 -8.22 8.30
CA ALA A 56 12.71 -9.41 8.35
C ALA A 56 11.25 -9.05 8.68
N LEU A 57 10.71 -8.05 7.99
CA LEU A 57 9.36 -7.57 8.22
C LEU A 57 8.33 -8.41 7.45
N ASP A 58 7.22 -8.69 8.11
CA ASP A 58 6.03 -9.23 7.46
C ASP A 58 5.12 -8.06 7.06
N ILE A 59 4.83 -7.93 5.78
CA ILE A 59 3.91 -6.90 5.32
C ILE A 59 2.51 -7.49 5.36
N CYS A 60 1.75 -7.11 6.39
CA CYS A 60 0.41 -7.66 6.56
C CYS A 60 -0.56 -7.09 5.53
N SER A 61 -0.42 -5.81 5.18
CA SER A 61 -1.33 -5.17 4.23
C SER A 61 -0.65 -4.01 3.52
N VAL A 62 -1.20 -3.70 2.34
CA VAL A 62 -0.86 -2.51 1.56
C VAL A 62 -2.12 -1.66 1.50
N HIS A 63 -2.00 -0.39 1.85
CA HIS A 63 -3.11 0.56 1.82
C HIS A 63 -2.91 1.53 0.65
N PRO A 64 -3.81 1.53 -0.35
CA PRO A 64 -3.72 2.42 -1.50
C PRO A 64 -3.92 3.89 -1.12
N PHE A 65 -3.18 4.79 -1.79
CA PHE A 65 -3.41 6.23 -1.65
C PHE A 65 -4.70 6.69 -2.35
N THR A 66 -5.26 5.85 -3.22
CA THR A 66 -6.47 6.14 -3.99
C THR A 66 -7.75 5.74 -3.27
N SER A 67 -7.68 5.36 -2.01
CA SER A 67 -8.86 4.91 -1.25
C SER A 67 -10.00 5.92 -1.22
N PHE A 68 -9.66 7.21 -1.16
CA PHE A 68 -10.68 8.28 -1.13
C PHE A 68 -11.52 8.33 -2.42
N ALA A 69 -10.99 7.86 -3.55
CA ALA A 69 -11.65 7.88 -4.85
C ALA A 69 -12.12 6.50 -5.30
N GLU A 70 -11.94 5.49 -4.49
CA GLU A 70 -12.16 4.09 -4.84
C GLU A 70 -13.60 3.82 -5.28
N SER A 71 -14.55 4.43 -4.58
CA SER A 71 -15.97 4.33 -4.91
C SER A 71 -16.26 4.78 -6.34
N THR A 72 -15.65 5.88 -6.76
CA THR A 72 -15.80 6.42 -8.11
C THR A 72 -15.03 5.61 -9.15
N ILE A 73 -13.81 5.18 -8.81
CA ILE A 73 -12.90 4.50 -9.75
C ILE A 73 -13.37 3.08 -10.03
N LEU A 74 -13.69 2.31 -8.98
CA LEU A 74 -13.95 0.87 -9.10
C LEU A 74 -15.43 0.50 -9.05
N PHE A 75 -16.26 1.33 -8.45
CA PHE A 75 -17.65 0.98 -8.18
C PHE A 75 -18.67 1.91 -8.84
N GLY A 76 -18.21 2.84 -9.67
CA GLY A 76 -19.08 3.71 -10.42
C GLY A 76 -19.65 3.04 -11.67
N ALA A 77 -20.65 3.67 -12.27
CA ALA A 77 -21.31 3.13 -13.46
C ALA A 77 -20.64 3.50 -14.79
N TYR A 78 -19.58 4.31 -14.75
CA TYR A 78 -18.89 4.75 -15.96
C TYR A 78 -17.90 3.68 -16.39
N GLN A 79 -18.23 2.93 -17.44
CA GLN A 79 -17.48 1.74 -17.84
C GLN A 79 -16.00 2.02 -18.16
N ARG A 80 -15.74 3.09 -18.90
CA ARG A 80 -14.36 3.45 -19.28
C ARG A 80 -13.50 3.76 -18.07
N ARG A 81 -14.08 4.42 -17.07
CA ARG A 81 -13.37 4.72 -15.81
C ARG A 81 -13.06 3.45 -15.03
N LEU A 82 -13.98 2.51 -15.02
CA LEU A 82 -13.75 1.21 -14.37
C LEU A 82 -12.61 0.46 -15.04
N GLU A 83 -12.58 0.42 -16.37
CA GLU A 83 -11.52 -0.25 -17.13
C GLU A 83 -10.16 0.36 -16.82
N ASP A 84 -10.07 1.69 -16.85
CA ASP A 84 -8.84 2.40 -16.53
C ASP A 84 -8.45 2.21 -15.06
N GLY A 85 -9.42 2.18 -14.17
CA GLY A 85 -9.22 1.95 -12.75
C GLY A 85 -8.66 0.57 -12.45
N LEU A 86 -9.19 -0.46 -13.10
CA LEU A 86 -8.69 -1.82 -12.94
C LEU A 86 -7.26 -1.93 -13.45
N GLU A 87 -6.94 -1.28 -14.57
CA GLU A 87 -5.58 -1.25 -15.09
C GLU A 87 -4.64 -0.55 -14.11
N PHE A 88 -5.06 0.56 -13.53
CA PHE A 88 -4.27 1.27 -12.52
C PHE A 88 -4.03 0.40 -11.27
N TYR A 89 -5.07 -0.30 -10.81
CA TYR A 89 -4.97 -1.13 -9.58
C TYR A 89 -4.05 -2.33 -9.75
N LYS A 90 -3.74 -2.75 -10.98
CA LYS A 90 -2.72 -3.76 -11.21
C LYS A 90 -1.36 -3.36 -10.63
N ASN A 91 -1.08 -2.06 -10.56
CA ASN A 91 0.14 -1.56 -9.93
C ASN A 91 0.19 -1.93 -8.44
N TYR A 92 -0.95 -1.85 -7.75
CA TYR A 92 -1.03 -2.25 -6.35
C TYR A 92 -0.84 -3.76 -6.19
N PHE A 93 -1.43 -4.55 -7.07
CA PHE A 93 -1.29 -6.00 -7.01
C PHE A 93 0.16 -6.42 -7.23
N GLN A 94 0.83 -5.81 -8.19
CA GLN A 94 2.25 -6.08 -8.46
C GLN A 94 3.14 -5.63 -7.30
N PHE A 95 2.84 -4.48 -6.72
CA PHE A 95 3.55 -3.96 -5.56
C PHE A 95 3.38 -4.90 -4.36
N ALA A 96 2.16 -5.29 -4.07
CA ALA A 96 1.87 -6.19 -2.96
C ALA A 96 2.56 -7.55 -3.16
N ALA A 97 2.53 -8.08 -4.38
CA ALA A 97 3.20 -9.34 -4.69
C ALA A 97 4.72 -9.24 -4.50
N LYS A 98 5.33 -8.13 -4.94
CA LYS A 98 6.76 -7.91 -4.79
C LYS A 98 7.19 -7.89 -3.32
N LEU A 99 6.37 -7.29 -2.46
CA LEU A 99 6.64 -7.20 -1.03
C LEU A 99 6.07 -8.39 -0.24
N GLU A 100 5.48 -9.34 -0.93
CA GLU A 100 4.86 -10.51 -0.31
C GLU A 100 3.81 -10.13 0.75
N ALA A 101 3.06 -9.06 0.48
CA ALA A 101 2.00 -8.60 1.35
C ALA A 101 0.84 -9.60 1.34
N LYS A 102 0.21 -9.78 2.50
CA LYS A 102 -0.89 -10.73 2.65
C LYS A 102 -2.20 -10.18 2.12
N PHE A 103 -2.43 -8.87 2.27
CA PHE A 103 -3.70 -8.24 1.92
C PHE A 103 -3.49 -6.90 1.25
N LEU A 104 -4.40 -6.57 0.33
CA LEU A 104 -4.58 -5.22 -0.19
C LEU A 104 -5.89 -4.69 0.36
N ILE A 105 -5.87 -3.50 0.94
CA ILE A 105 -7.05 -2.92 1.58
C ILE A 105 -7.91 -2.22 0.53
N LEU A 106 -9.18 -2.60 0.45
CA LEU A 106 -10.19 -1.92 -0.36
C LEU A 106 -11.32 -1.48 0.55
N HIS A 107 -11.79 -0.26 0.38
CA HIS A 107 -12.89 0.27 1.20
C HIS A 107 -14.27 -0.03 0.60
N GLY A 108 -14.32 -0.37 -0.68
CA GLY A 108 -15.56 -0.70 -1.35
C GLY A 108 -16.37 0.52 -1.78
N ALA A 109 -17.63 0.27 -2.16
CA ALA A 109 -18.52 1.31 -2.60
C ALA A 109 -19.07 2.11 -1.41
N ILE A 110 -19.28 3.41 -1.63
CA ILE A 110 -19.98 4.27 -0.68
C ILE A 110 -21.42 4.35 -1.14
N GLU A 111 -22.34 3.96 -0.29
CA GLU A 111 -23.78 4.07 -0.59
C GLU A 111 -24.22 5.53 -0.50
N ASP A 112 -25.27 5.86 -1.22
CA ASP A 112 -25.93 7.17 -1.19
C ASP A 112 -25.06 8.34 -1.67
N MET A 113 -24.14 8.06 -2.56
CA MET A 113 -23.38 9.13 -3.21
C MET A 113 -24.01 9.54 -4.53
#